data_6239bb0b7491f560f7423d58e2bf61c6
#
_entry.id   6239bb0b7491f560f7423d58e2bf61c6
#
_cell.length_a   1.000
_cell.length_b   1.000
_cell.length_c   1.000
_cell.angle_alpha   90.00
_cell.angle_beta   90.00
_cell.angle_gamma   90.00
#
_symmetry.space_group_name_H-M   'P 1'
#
loop_
_entity.id
_entity.type
_entity.pdbx_description
1 polymer ?
#
loop_
_entity_poly.entity_id
_entity_poly.type
_entity_poly.pdbx_seq_one_letter_code
_entity_poly.pdbx_strand_id
1 'polypeptide(L)' 'MATGTVKFFNNSKGFGFIKPDDGGEDLFVHVTGLLDEDLRENDKVSYEVERGKKGLNAVRVKLAR' A
#
# COMPACT_ATOMS: atom_id res chain seq x y z
N MET A 1 -13.06 3.42 0.06
CA MET A 1 -11.78 2.77 0.35
C MET A 1 -11.46 1.76 -0.73
N ALA A 2 -10.22 1.68 -1.11
CA ALA A 2 -9.79 0.72 -2.10
C ALA A 2 -9.16 -0.49 -1.44
N THR A 3 -9.07 -1.59 -2.15
CA THR A 3 -8.38 -2.78 -1.66
C THR A 3 -7.37 -3.24 -2.69
N GLY A 4 -6.37 -3.93 -2.22
CA GLY A 4 -5.32 -4.47 -3.08
C GLY A 4 -4.48 -5.48 -2.33
N THR A 5 -3.40 -5.90 -2.96
CA THR A 5 -2.47 -6.87 -2.39
C THR A 5 -1.07 -6.26 -2.35
N VAL A 6 -0.39 -6.44 -1.24
CA VAL A 6 0.98 -5.96 -1.12
C VAL A 6 1.86 -6.75 -2.08
N LYS A 7 2.49 -6.05 -3.02
CA LYS A 7 3.38 -6.66 -3.97
C LYS A 7 4.74 -6.96 -3.32
N PHE A 8 5.26 -5.96 -2.61
CA PHE A 8 6.39 -6.17 -1.72
C PHE A 8 6.47 -4.98 -0.77
N PHE A 9 7.17 -5.18 0.33
CA PHE A 9 7.40 -4.11 1.28
C PHE A 9 8.79 -4.25 1.88
N ASN A 10 9.55 -3.15 1.85
CA ASN A 10 10.90 -3.13 2.39
C ASN A 10 10.91 -2.35 3.69
N ASN A 11 10.91 -3.06 4.81
CA ASN A 11 10.91 -2.44 6.14
C ASN A 11 12.17 -1.62 6.40
N SER A 12 13.29 -2.04 5.85
CA SER A 12 14.56 -1.34 6.06
C SER A 12 14.56 0.04 5.43
N LYS A 13 13.95 0.17 4.28
CA LYS A 13 13.86 1.44 3.58
C LYS A 13 12.55 2.17 3.83
N GLY A 14 11.57 1.50 4.41
CA GLY A 14 10.32 2.11 4.78
C GLY A 14 9.37 2.39 3.63
N PHE A 15 9.37 1.56 2.61
CA PHE A 15 8.46 1.73 1.48
C PHE A 15 8.10 0.38 0.85
N GLY A 16 7.05 0.40 0.05
CA GLY A 16 6.64 -0.78 -0.69
C GLY A 16 5.68 -0.42 -1.80
N PHE A 17 5.10 -1.43 -2.40
CA PHE A 17 4.12 -1.26 -3.47
C PHE A 17 2.92 -2.15 -3.25
N ILE A 18 1.76 -1.64 -3.64
CA ILE A 18 0.49 -2.37 -3.56
C ILE A 18 -0.07 -2.49 -4.97
N LYS A 19 -0.51 -3.67 -5.32
CA LYS A 19 -1.20 -3.90 -6.57
C LYS A 19 -2.71 -3.79 -6.31
N PRO A 20 -3.39 -2.78 -6.91
CA PRO A 20 -4.83 -2.63 -6.72
C PRO A 20 -5.61 -3.82 -7.25
N ASP A 21 -6.69 -4.17 -6.57
CA ASP A 21 -7.56 -5.27 -7.00
C ASP A 21 -8.29 -4.97 -8.30
N ASP A 22 -8.45 -3.69 -8.61
CA ASP A 22 -9.15 -3.29 -9.84
C ASP A 22 -8.27 -3.38 -11.09
N GLY A 23 -7.05 -3.85 -10.94
CA GLY A 23 -6.14 -4.02 -12.07
C GLY A 23 -5.37 -2.78 -12.46
N GLY A 24 -5.43 -1.73 -11.66
CA GLY A 24 -4.69 -0.51 -11.92
C GLY A 24 -3.18 -0.67 -11.73
N GLU A 25 -2.47 0.42 -11.92
CA GLU A 25 -1.02 0.43 -11.74
C GLU A 25 -0.65 0.29 -10.26
N ASP A 26 0.55 -0.25 -10.02
CA ASP A 26 1.06 -0.38 -8.65
C ASP A 26 1.09 0.98 -7.98
N LEU A 27 0.72 0.99 -6.70
CA LEU A 27 0.73 2.21 -5.89
C LEU A 27 1.91 2.17 -4.92
N PHE A 28 2.58 3.30 -4.80
CA PHE A 28 3.65 3.45 -3.83
C PHE A 28 3.05 3.61 -2.44
N VAL A 29 3.63 2.95 -1.45
CA VAL A 29 3.23 3.11 -0.06
C VAL A 29 4.47 3.37 0.79
N HIS A 30 4.39 4.39 1.64
CA HIS A 30 5.46 4.72 2.57
C HIS A 30 5.08 4.23 3.96
N VAL A 31 6.10 3.88 4.76
CA VAL A 31 5.86 3.35 6.10
C VAL A 31 5.00 4.30 6.95
N THR A 32 5.12 5.60 6.73
CA THR A 32 4.30 6.57 7.47
C THR A 32 2.83 6.53 7.08
N GLY A 33 2.50 5.90 5.97
CA GLY A 33 1.10 5.74 5.54
C GLY A 33 0.46 4.46 6.01
N LEU A 34 1.15 3.67 6.83
CA LEU A 34 0.63 2.40 7.31
C LEU A 34 -0.09 2.59 8.63
N LEU A 35 -1.26 1.97 8.75
CA LEU A 35 -1.96 1.87 10.02
C LEU A 35 -1.58 0.58 10.74
N ASP A 36 -1.22 -0.45 9.98
CA ASP A 36 -0.68 -1.70 10.50
C ASP A 36 0.79 -1.80 10.13
N GLU A 37 1.62 -2.20 11.08
CA GLU A 37 3.06 -2.25 10.87
C GLU A 37 3.56 -3.58 10.34
N ASP A 38 2.71 -4.62 10.35
CA ASP A 38 3.12 -5.97 9.99
C ASP A 38 2.70 -6.38 8.60
N LEU A 39 2.73 -5.46 7.66
CA LEU A 39 2.39 -5.80 6.28
C LEU A 39 3.49 -6.63 5.66
N ARG A 40 3.08 -7.66 4.95
CA ARG A 40 3.99 -8.58 4.28
C ARG A 40 3.60 -8.74 2.83
N GLU A 41 4.52 -9.29 2.06
CA GLU A 41 4.27 -9.62 0.68
C GLU A 41 3.03 -10.52 0.56
N ASN A 42 2.18 -10.21 -0.41
CA ASN A 42 0.94 -10.93 -0.70
C ASN A 42 -0.19 -10.72 0.32
N ASP A 43 -0.02 -9.83 1.30
CA ASP A 43 -1.11 -9.52 2.21
C ASP A 43 -2.18 -8.69 1.53
N LYS A 44 -3.43 -9.03 1.83
CA LYS A 44 -4.56 -8.24 1.36
C LYS A 44 -4.73 -7.03 2.27
N VAL A 45 -4.85 -5.85 1.65
CA VAL A 45 -4.93 -4.60 2.41
C VAL A 45 -6.05 -3.72 1.89
N SER A 46 -6.53 -2.85 2.75
CA SER A 46 -7.41 -1.75 2.35
C SER A 46 -6.65 -0.45 2.55
N TYR A 47 -6.94 0.53 1.72
CA TYR A 47 -6.20 1.77 1.75
C TYR A 47 -6.98 2.88 1.09
N GLU A 48 -6.48 4.11 1.22
CA GLU A 48 -6.98 5.25 0.48
C GLU A 48 -5.91 5.70 -0.49
N VAL A 49 -6.33 6.31 -1.59
CA VAL A 49 -5.42 6.80 -2.61
C VAL A 49 -5.27 8.29 -2.45
N GLU A 50 -4.03 8.75 -2.44
CA GLU A 50 -3.74 10.18 -2.35
C GLU A 50 -2.77 10.56 -3.45
N ARG A 51 -3.00 11.72 -4.05
CA ARG A 51 -2.11 12.21 -5.09
C ARG A 51 -0.89 12.89 -4.48
N GLY A 52 0.28 12.34 -4.75
CA GLY A 52 1.54 12.92 -4.31
C GLY A 52 2.29 13.58 -5.45
N LYS A 53 3.49 14.06 -5.15
CA LYS A 53 4.32 14.73 -6.15
C LYS A 53 4.76 13.82 -7.28
N LYS A 54 4.90 12.53 -7.00
CA LYS A 54 5.38 11.56 -7.98
C LYS A 54 4.26 10.69 -8.54
N GLY A 55 3.03 10.99 -8.21
CA GLY A 55 1.89 10.19 -8.66
C GLY A 55 1.02 9.77 -7.50
N LEU A 56 0.27 8.70 -7.69
CA LEU A 56 -0.66 8.23 -6.68
C LEU A 56 0.06 7.39 -5.62
N ASN A 57 -0.29 7.66 -4.37
CA ASN A 57 0.24 6.92 -3.23
C ASN A 57 -0.90 6.27 -2.46
N ALA A 58 -0.61 5.12 -1.86
CA ALA A 58 -1.54 4.48 -0.93
C ALA A 58 -1.26 5.02 0.47
N VAL A 59 -2.32 5.42 1.17
CA VAL A 59 -2.21 5.92 2.55
C VAL A 59 -3.25 5.22 3.40
N ARG A 60 -3.07 5.29 4.70
CA ARG A 60 -3.96 4.64 5.67
C ARG A 60 -4.12 3.16 5.36
N VAL A 61 -3.01 2.53 5.05
CA VAL A 61 -3.00 1.13 4.65
C VAL A 61 -3.13 0.24 5.88
N LYS A 62 -4.06 -0.70 5.82
CA LYS A 62 -4.26 -1.66 6.91
C LYS A 62 -4.63 -3.01 6.33
N LEU A 63 -4.45 -4.05 7.12
CA LEU A 63 -4.84 -5.39 6.69
C LEU A 63 -6.34 -5.47 6.47
N ALA A 64 -6.73 -5.99 5.32
CA ALA A 64 -8.14 -6.19 4.97
C ALA A 64 -8.54 -7.59 5.36
N ARG A 65 -9.11 -7.72 6.53
CA ARG A 65 -9.56 -9.01 7.04
C ARG A 65 -11.05 -9.02 7.24
#